data_9db025f2922e826e42fb5ab036dc0428
#
_entry.id   9db025f2922e826e42fb5ab036dc0428
#
_cell.length_a   1.000
_cell.length_b   1.000
_cell.length_c   1.000
_cell.angle_alpha   90.00
_cell.angle_beta   90.00
_cell.angle_gamma   90.00
#
_symmetry.space_group_name_H-M   'P 1'
#
loop_
_entity.id
_entity.type
_entity.pdbx_description
1 polymer ?
#
loop_
_entity_poly.entity_id
_entity_poly.type
_entity_poly.pdbx_seq_one_letter_code
_entity_poly.pdbx_strand_id
1 'polypeptide(L)'
;MKLKDIVKKQEDIDAIGYDIANNIITNINVNTIAHFGNLTCFEILCQDVCPMGTYNNTQNLGFILRAFIELFDLSEEDGIRITDIKNIPCRLIYESKNGCIWGSRCIGIGHFMKDRFVFIEDFAKIDE
;
A
#
# COMPACT_ATOMS: atom_id res chain seq x y z
N MET A 1 -7.77 -14.04 -0.96
CA MET A 1 -7.97 -12.90 -0.03
C MET A 1 -8.18 -11.64 -0.84
N LYS A 2 -9.28 -10.96 -0.62
CA LYS A 2 -9.65 -9.73 -1.34
C LYS A 2 -9.43 -8.51 -0.46
N LEU A 3 -9.41 -7.32 -1.06
CA LEU A 3 -9.26 -6.06 -0.34
C LEU A 3 -10.27 -5.94 0.81
N LYS A 4 -11.55 -6.25 0.56
CA LYS A 4 -12.60 -6.15 1.58
C LYS A 4 -12.32 -6.99 2.83
N ASP A 5 -11.52 -8.06 2.70
CA ASP A 5 -11.22 -8.96 3.81
C ASP A 5 -10.12 -8.41 4.73
N ILE A 6 -9.36 -7.43 4.26
CA ILE A 6 -8.19 -6.91 4.97
C ILE A 6 -8.29 -5.43 5.33
N VAL A 7 -9.31 -4.72 4.84
CA VAL A 7 -9.47 -3.29 5.14
C VAL A 7 -9.77 -3.11 6.63
N LYS A 8 -9.04 -2.17 7.24
CA LYS A 8 -9.18 -1.77 8.64
C LYS A 8 -9.69 -0.34 8.72
N LYS A 9 -10.31 -0.01 9.84
CA LYS A 9 -10.72 1.35 10.16
C LYS A 9 -9.73 1.99 11.12
N GLN A 10 -9.74 3.31 11.22
CA GLN A 10 -8.88 4.03 12.13
C GLN A 10 -9.02 3.55 13.56
N GLU A 11 -10.25 3.23 14.01
CA GLU A 11 -10.47 2.72 15.35
C GLU A 11 -9.70 1.42 15.63
N ASP A 12 -9.52 0.57 14.61
CA ASP A 12 -8.74 -0.65 14.74
C ASP A 12 -7.26 -0.35 14.97
N ILE A 13 -6.75 0.65 14.26
CA ILE A 13 -5.35 1.08 14.38
C ILE A 13 -5.12 1.74 15.73
N ASP A 14 -6.03 2.60 16.15
CA ASP A 14 -5.96 3.30 17.44
C ASP A 14 -6.02 2.32 18.60
N ALA A 15 -6.82 1.26 18.48
CA ALA A 15 -6.93 0.22 19.50
C ALA A 15 -5.61 -0.52 19.74
N ILE A 16 -4.80 -0.70 18.69
CA ILE A 16 -3.46 -1.27 18.81
C ILE A 16 -2.49 -0.26 19.42
N GLY A 17 -2.73 1.03 19.20
CA GLY A 17 -1.88 2.11 19.69
C GLY A 17 -0.80 2.55 18.70
N TYR A 18 -0.91 2.16 17.43
CA TYR A 18 0.03 2.58 16.39
C TYR A 18 -0.25 4.02 15.97
N ASP A 19 0.80 4.68 15.47
CA ASP A 19 0.70 6.06 14.98
C ASP A 19 0.37 6.11 13.50
N ILE A 20 -0.39 7.13 13.12
CA ILE A 20 -0.77 7.40 11.74
C ILE A 20 -0.22 8.78 11.36
N ALA A 21 0.41 8.87 10.19
CA ALA A 21 0.95 10.13 9.68
C ALA A 21 0.58 10.33 8.21
N ASN A 22 0.33 11.57 7.84
CA ASN A 22 0.07 11.93 6.44
C ASN A 22 1.35 11.82 5.61
N ASN A 23 1.20 11.39 4.37
CA ASN A 23 2.30 11.31 3.43
C ASN A 23 1.77 11.44 2.00
N ILE A 24 2.66 11.31 1.02
CA ILE A 24 2.33 11.37 -0.40
C ILE A 24 2.99 10.18 -1.09
N ILE A 25 2.21 9.42 -1.84
CA ILE A 25 2.77 8.39 -2.73
C ILE A 25 3.42 9.12 -3.89
N THR A 26 4.73 9.00 -4.02
CA THR A 26 5.50 9.69 -5.05
C THR A 26 5.63 8.86 -6.32
N ASN A 27 5.61 7.54 -6.19
CA ASN A 27 5.79 6.66 -7.34
C ASN A 27 5.38 5.23 -6.99
N ILE A 28 5.10 4.47 -8.03
CA ILE A 28 4.88 3.03 -7.95
C ILE A 28 5.80 2.38 -8.98
N ASN A 29 6.59 1.40 -8.54
CA ASN A 29 7.50 0.67 -9.40
C ASN A 29 7.06 -0.78 -9.54
N VAL A 30 7.14 -1.29 -10.76
CA VAL A 30 6.90 -2.69 -11.07
C VAL A 30 8.06 -3.17 -11.92
N ASN A 31 8.84 -4.11 -11.39
CA ASN A 31 10.01 -4.64 -12.07
C ASN A 31 9.98 -6.16 -12.10
N THR A 32 10.27 -6.74 -13.26
CA THR A 32 10.40 -8.18 -13.41
C THR A 32 11.84 -8.60 -13.10
N ILE A 33 11.99 -9.66 -12.30
CA ILE A 33 13.30 -10.22 -11.98
C ILE A 33 13.50 -11.49 -12.81
N ALA A 34 14.37 -11.38 -13.82
CA ALA A 34 14.57 -12.45 -14.79
C ALA A 34 15.09 -13.75 -14.17
N HIS A 35 15.85 -13.67 -13.09
CA HIS A 35 16.45 -14.85 -12.45
C HIS A 35 15.44 -15.74 -11.70
N PHE A 36 14.29 -15.19 -11.37
CA PHE A 36 13.27 -15.89 -10.58
C PHE A 36 12.01 -16.22 -11.38
N GLY A 37 12.09 -16.13 -12.71
CA GLY A 37 10.98 -16.50 -13.58
C GLY A 37 9.78 -15.57 -13.44
N ASN A 38 8.71 -16.07 -12.83
CA ASN A 38 7.42 -15.36 -12.74
C ASN A 38 7.32 -14.39 -11.56
N LEU A 39 8.41 -14.06 -10.90
CA LEU A 39 8.38 -13.10 -9.80
C LEU A 39 8.52 -11.67 -10.32
N THR A 40 7.70 -10.80 -9.77
CA THR A 40 7.71 -9.37 -10.07
C THR A 40 7.82 -8.59 -8.77
N CYS A 41 8.71 -7.62 -8.73
CA CYS A 41 8.83 -6.70 -7.61
C CYS A 41 7.80 -5.59 -7.77
N PHE A 42 6.98 -5.39 -6.75
CA PHE A 42 6.02 -4.29 -6.67
C PHE A 42 6.38 -3.40 -5.50
N GLU A 43 6.57 -2.12 -5.75
CA GLU A 43 6.96 -1.15 -4.72
C GLU A 43 6.03 0.05 -4.71
N ILE A 44 5.63 0.48 -3.53
CA ILE A 44 4.97 1.76 -3.30
C ILE A 44 6.01 2.66 -2.64
N LEU A 45 6.31 3.79 -3.27
CA LEU A 45 7.29 4.75 -2.77
C LEU A 45 6.57 6.01 -2.29
N CYS A 46 6.87 6.42 -1.07
CA CYS A 46 6.38 7.66 -0.48
C CYS A 46 7.54 8.60 -0.20
N GLN A 47 7.25 9.82 0.27
CA GLN A 47 8.31 10.72 0.71
C GLN A 47 9.04 10.12 1.91
N ASP A 48 10.35 9.96 1.78
CA ASP A 48 11.27 9.49 2.82
C ASP A 48 11.03 8.04 3.31
N VAL A 49 10.12 7.30 2.69
CA VAL A 49 9.85 5.92 3.10
C VAL A 49 9.32 5.08 1.94
N CYS A 50 9.64 3.78 1.94
CA CYS A 50 9.07 2.80 1.04
C CYS A 50 8.21 1.83 1.88
N PRO A 51 6.89 2.08 1.99
CA PRO A 51 6.05 1.22 2.82
C PRO A 51 5.88 -0.19 2.29
N MET A 52 6.01 -0.38 0.98
CA MET A 52 5.87 -1.68 0.38
C MET A 52 6.93 -1.92 -0.68
N GLY A 53 7.72 -2.98 -0.49
CA GLY A 53 8.58 -3.55 -1.49
C GLY A 53 8.47 -5.06 -1.37
N THR A 54 7.82 -5.72 -2.32
CA THR A 54 7.55 -7.14 -2.24
C THR A 54 7.71 -7.83 -3.59
N TYR A 55 8.09 -9.11 -3.52
CA TYR A 55 8.17 -9.97 -4.69
C TYR A 55 6.90 -10.81 -4.76
N ASN A 56 6.13 -10.63 -5.80
CA ASN A 56 4.87 -11.31 -5.98
C ASN A 56 4.92 -12.19 -7.23
N ASN A 57 4.14 -13.27 -7.21
CA ASN A 57 3.88 -14.04 -8.40
C ASN A 57 3.20 -13.12 -9.43
N THR A 58 3.61 -13.19 -10.68
CA THR A 58 3.06 -12.38 -11.76
C THR A 58 1.53 -12.49 -11.85
N GLN A 59 0.98 -13.66 -11.51
CA GLN A 59 -0.47 -13.87 -11.52
C GLN A 59 -1.18 -13.03 -10.45
N ASN A 60 -0.57 -12.80 -9.31
CA ASN A 60 -1.19 -12.05 -8.21
C ASN A 60 -1.02 -10.54 -8.37
N LEU A 61 -0.05 -10.11 -9.17
CA LEU A 61 0.23 -8.69 -9.37
C LEU A 61 -1.00 -7.90 -9.83
N GLY A 62 -1.75 -8.46 -10.78
CA GLY A 62 -2.97 -7.82 -11.28
C GLY A 62 -4.01 -7.60 -10.19
N PHE A 63 -4.16 -8.55 -9.29
CA PHE A 63 -5.09 -8.41 -8.16
C PHE A 63 -4.62 -7.36 -7.16
N ILE A 64 -3.31 -7.30 -6.90
CA ILE A 64 -2.72 -6.30 -6.00
C ILE A 64 -2.88 -4.89 -6.57
N LEU A 65 -2.61 -4.71 -7.86
CA LEU A 65 -2.80 -3.42 -8.53
C LEU A 65 -4.26 -2.98 -8.53
N ARG A 66 -5.17 -3.91 -8.77
CA ARG A 66 -6.61 -3.61 -8.70
C ARG A 66 -7.02 -3.17 -7.30
N ALA A 67 -6.53 -3.87 -6.28
CA ALA A 67 -6.81 -3.53 -4.89
C ALA A 67 -6.25 -2.14 -4.52
N PHE A 68 -5.06 -1.80 -5.03
CA PHE A 68 -4.48 -0.48 -4.86
C PHE A 68 -5.37 0.61 -5.47
N ILE A 69 -5.81 0.41 -6.70
CA ILE A 69 -6.70 1.34 -7.40
C ILE A 69 -8.01 1.52 -6.61
N GLU A 70 -8.58 0.43 -6.12
CA GLU A 70 -9.80 0.45 -5.33
C GLU A 70 -9.62 1.17 -3.98
N LEU A 71 -8.51 0.90 -3.29
CA LEU A 71 -8.21 1.51 -2.00
C LEU A 71 -8.16 3.03 -2.08
N PHE A 72 -7.58 3.57 -3.16
CA PHE A 72 -7.37 5.01 -3.36
C PHE A 72 -8.38 5.65 -4.31
N ASP A 73 -9.41 4.93 -4.75
CA ASP A 73 -10.45 5.44 -5.66
C ASP A 73 -9.88 6.01 -6.95
N LEU A 74 -8.93 5.34 -7.57
CA LEU A 74 -8.23 5.82 -8.76
C LEU A 74 -8.88 5.36 -10.07
N SER A 75 -10.10 4.86 -10.05
CA SER A 75 -10.74 4.34 -11.25
C SER A 75 -10.97 5.42 -12.30
N GLU A 76 -10.57 5.16 -13.55
CA GLU A 76 -10.84 5.96 -14.72
C GLU A 76 -11.48 5.08 -15.80
N GLU A 77 -12.32 5.68 -16.66
CA GLU A 77 -13.04 4.94 -17.69
C GLU A 77 -12.10 4.22 -18.68
N ASP A 78 -10.98 4.87 -19.01
CA ASP A 78 -10.01 4.35 -20.00
C ASP A 78 -8.87 3.56 -19.36
N GLY A 79 -8.98 3.24 -18.08
CA GLY A 79 -7.93 2.57 -17.34
C GLY A 79 -6.89 3.52 -16.77
N ILE A 80 -5.95 2.97 -16.00
CA ILE A 80 -4.89 3.72 -15.32
C ILE A 80 -3.55 3.14 -15.72
N ARG A 81 -2.64 4.02 -16.12
CA ARG A 81 -1.25 3.63 -16.36
C ARG A 81 -0.46 3.74 -15.05
N ILE A 82 0.32 2.72 -14.74
CA ILE A 82 1.14 2.71 -13.52
C ILE A 82 2.07 3.92 -13.47
N THR A 83 2.61 4.33 -14.62
CA THR A 83 3.51 5.48 -14.73
C THR A 83 2.85 6.81 -14.36
N ASP A 84 1.53 6.87 -14.42
CA ASP A 84 0.77 8.08 -14.10
C ASP A 84 0.33 8.13 -12.62
N ILE A 85 0.55 7.04 -11.87
CA ILE A 85 0.20 6.95 -10.45
C ILE A 85 1.33 7.59 -9.64
N LYS A 86 1.16 8.87 -9.31
CA LYS A 86 2.11 9.64 -8.52
C LYS A 86 1.41 10.80 -7.84
N ASN A 87 2.03 11.31 -6.77
CA ASN A 87 1.54 12.46 -6.02
C ASN A 87 0.14 12.23 -5.40
N ILE A 88 -0.10 11.00 -4.93
CA ILE A 88 -1.35 10.64 -4.30
C ILE A 88 -1.23 10.83 -2.79
N PRO A 89 -2.04 11.72 -2.18
CA PRO A 89 -2.05 11.85 -0.72
C PRO A 89 -2.49 10.55 -0.08
N CYS A 90 -1.84 10.20 1.01
CA CYS A 90 -2.15 8.98 1.75
C CYS A 90 -1.88 9.17 3.23
N ARG A 91 -2.21 8.16 4.02
CA ARG A 91 -1.83 8.07 5.42
C ARG A 91 -1.03 6.78 5.62
N LEU A 92 0.02 6.86 6.42
CA LEU A 92 0.87 5.71 6.71
C LEU A 92 0.71 5.31 8.16
N ILE A 93 0.75 4.01 8.42
CA ILE A 93 0.71 3.43 9.76
C ILE A 93 2.13 3.06 10.16
N TYR A 94 2.55 3.53 11.33
CA TYR A 94 3.87 3.26 11.89
C TYR A 94 3.75 2.41 13.15
N GLU A 95 4.67 1.47 13.30
CA GLU A 95 4.78 0.59 14.47
C GLU A 95 5.29 1.33 15.72
N SER A 96 5.16 2.65 15.69
CA SER A 96 5.49 3.51 16.83
C SER A 96 4.30 3.64 17.75
N LYS A 97 4.58 4.01 19.00
CA LYS A 97 3.58 4.32 20.01
C LYS A 97 4.00 5.61 20.68
N ASN A 98 3.03 6.38 21.18
CA ASN A 98 3.27 7.65 21.90
C ASN A 98 3.73 8.80 20.99
N GLY A 99 3.37 8.80 19.70
CA GLY A 99 3.59 9.92 18.78
C GLY A 99 5.00 10.07 18.22
N CYS A 100 5.90 9.12 18.48
CA CYS A 100 7.26 9.17 17.96
C CYS A 100 7.45 8.20 16.81
N ILE A 101 7.28 8.69 15.58
CA ILE A 101 7.43 7.84 14.37
C ILE A 101 8.87 7.76 13.87
N TRP A 102 9.78 8.59 14.40
CA TRP A 102 11.18 8.60 13.97
C TRP A 102 11.85 7.27 14.29
N GLY A 103 12.42 6.64 13.27
CA GLY A 103 13.05 5.33 13.40
C GLY A 103 12.08 4.16 13.48
N SER A 104 10.77 4.42 13.43
CA SER A 104 9.77 3.36 13.47
C SER A 104 9.51 2.78 12.08
N ARG A 105 9.13 1.51 12.05
CA ARG A 105 8.81 0.81 10.82
C ARG A 105 7.44 1.22 10.30
N CYS A 106 7.35 1.55 9.00
CA CYS A 106 6.07 1.76 8.34
C CYS A 106 5.46 0.40 7.98
N ILE A 107 4.26 0.12 8.47
CA ILE A 107 3.61 -1.19 8.34
C ILE A 107 2.26 -1.15 7.65
N GLY A 108 1.78 0.02 7.29
CA GLY A 108 0.47 0.12 6.66
C GLY A 108 0.27 1.41 5.89
N ILE A 109 -0.78 1.41 5.08
CA ILE A 109 -1.14 2.54 4.24
C ILE A 109 -2.67 2.66 4.19
N GLY A 110 -3.16 3.89 4.02
CA GLY A 110 -4.59 4.14 3.95
C GLY A 110 -4.94 5.33 3.09
N HIS A 111 -6.21 5.43 2.76
CA HIS A 111 -6.76 6.55 2.03
C HIS A 111 -6.61 7.83 2.84
N PHE A 112 -6.33 8.96 2.15
CA PHE A 112 -6.09 10.23 2.83
C PHE A 112 -7.34 10.76 3.57
N MET A 113 -8.52 10.58 2.98
CA MET A 113 -9.77 11.15 3.51
C MET A 113 -10.74 10.10 4.04
N LYS A 114 -10.76 8.90 3.46
CA LYS A 114 -11.71 7.86 3.83
C LYS A 114 -11.12 6.94 4.89
N ASP A 115 -12.00 6.38 5.72
CA ASP A 115 -11.61 5.49 6.82
C ASP A 115 -11.31 4.08 6.29
N ARG A 116 -10.24 3.96 5.51
CA ARG A 116 -9.78 2.72 4.90
C ARG A 116 -8.27 2.62 5.01
N PHE A 117 -7.82 1.58 5.72
CA PHE A 117 -6.41 1.28 5.93
C PHE A 117 -6.15 -0.18 5.65
N VAL A 118 -4.94 -0.52 5.24
CA VAL A 118 -4.47 -1.89 5.11
C VAL A 118 -3.07 -1.99 5.71
N PHE A 119 -2.79 -3.11 6.35
CA PHE A 119 -1.41 -3.44 6.70
C PHE A 119 -0.72 -3.98 5.45
N ILE A 120 0.52 -3.55 5.22
CA ILE A 120 1.26 -3.92 4.02
C ILE A 120 1.42 -5.44 3.91
N GLU A 121 1.65 -6.11 5.03
CA GLU A 121 1.76 -7.57 5.07
C GLU A 121 0.51 -8.26 4.50
N ASP A 122 -0.67 -7.79 4.86
CA ASP A 122 -1.93 -8.35 4.36
C ASP A 122 -2.15 -7.98 2.90
N PHE A 123 -1.83 -6.74 2.53
CA PHE A 123 -1.98 -6.25 1.16
C PHE A 123 -1.14 -7.08 0.17
N ALA A 124 0.06 -7.46 0.56
CA ALA A 124 0.94 -8.27 -0.26
C ALA A 124 0.41 -9.68 -0.51
N LYS A 125 -0.56 -10.14 0.28
CA LYS A 125 -1.16 -11.49 0.16
C LYS A 125 -2.42 -11.53 -0.69
N ILE A 126 -2.85 -10.41 -1.26
CA ILE A 126 -4.04 -10.36 -2.11
C ILE A 126 -3.84 -11.27 -3.34
N ASP A 127 -4.79 -12.16 -3.59
CA ASP A 127 -4.71 -13.16 -4.66
C ASP A 127 -6.02 -13.29 -5.47
N GLU A 128 -6.98 -12.39 -5.24
CA GLU A 128 -8.24 -12.38 -5.99
C GLU A 128 -8.93 -10.99 -6.00
#